data_76717d045f10632d14cb28d365b10cdf
#
_entry.id   76717d045f10632d14cb28d365b10cdf
#
_cell.length_a   1.000
_cell.length_b   1.000
_cell.length_c   1.000
_cell.angle_alpha   90.00
_cell.angle_beta   90.00
_cell.angle_gamma   90.00
#
_symmetry.space_group_name_H-M   'P 1'
#
loop_
_entity.id
_entity.type
_entity.pdbx_description
1 polymer ?
#
loop_
_entity_poly.entity_id
_entity_poly.type
_entity_poly.pdbx_seq_one_letter_code
_entity_poly.pdbx_strand_id
1 'polypeptide(L)'
;MPVTFQHDILPLKNELYRLALRITLSREEAEDIVQDTMIKVWNNRERWQEIESIEAYCLTICRNLSLDALKKKDNQHESIEEDGNHLTNATSTNLQEAIISKDRIQLVRQLVDALPEKQRACMQLRDFEGKQYKEIAAILGISEEQVKVNIFRARQTVKLRFQELDK
;
A
#
# COMPACT_ATOMS: atom_id res chain seq x y z
N MET A 1 -14.47 -25.29 8.17
CA MET A 1 -15.21 -25.00 6.96
C MET A 1 -14.28 -24.75 5.79
N PRO A 2 -14.63 -25.24 4.59
CA PRO A 2 -13.78 -24.98 3.44
C PRO A 2 -13.82 -23.50 3.05
N VAL A 3 -12.67 -23.00 2.61
CA VAL A 3 -12.55 -21.64 2.09
C VAL A 3 -13.26 -21.55 0.75
N THR A 4 -14.10 -20.52 0.58
CA THR A 4 -14.78 -20.27 -0.68
C THR A 4 -14.36 -18.90 -1.23
N PHE A 5 -14.34 -18.78 -2.55
CA PHE A 5 -13.99 -17.53 -3.20
C PHE A 5 -14.97 -16.42 -2.82
N GLN A 6 -16.26 -16.74 -2.87
CA GLN A 6 -17.32 -15.76 -2.64
C GLN A 6 -17.34 -15.22 -1.23
N HIS A 7 -17.11 -16.07 -0.23
CA HIS A 7 -17.24 -15.67 1.17
C HIS A 7 -15.94 -15.24 1.81
N ASP A 8 -14.80 -15.77 1.35
CA ASP A 8 -13.53 -15.56 2.03
C ASP A 8 -12.56 -14.68 1.24
N ILE A 9 -12.65 -14.66 -0.08
CA ILE A 9 -11.70 -13.95 -0.93
C ILE A 9 -12.31 -12.69 -1.54
N LEU A 10 -13.48 -12.81 -2.16
CA LEU A 10 -14.13 -11.67 -2.79
C LEU A 10 -14.36 -10.49 -1.84
N PRO A 11 -14.74 -10.70 -0.57
CA PRO A 11 -14.88 -9.57 0.37
C PRO A 11 -13.58 -8.83 0.65
N LEU A 12 -12.43 -9.41 0.34
CA LEU A 12 -11.12 -8.75 0.55
C LEU A 12 -10.78 -7.75 -0.57
N LYS A 13 -11.59 -7.68 -1.61
CA LYS A 13 -11.33 -6.86 -2.79
C LYS A 13 -10.95 -5.41 -2.45
N ASN A 14 -11.73 -4.78 -1.57
CA ASN A 14 -11.49 -3.38 -1.22
C ASN A 14 -10.20 -3.20 -0.42
N GLU A 15 -9.92 -4.12 0.49
CA GLU A 15 -8.67 -4.09 1.27
C GLU A 15 -7.46 -4.27 0.36
N LEU A 16 -7.54 -5.20 -0.58
CA LEU A 16 -6.48 -5.42 -1.56
C LEU A 16 -6.26 -4.17 -2.41
N TYR A 17 -7.35 -3.54 -2.85
CA TYR A 17 -7.29 -2.31 -3.64
C TYR A 17 -6.60 -1.19 -2.84
N ARG A 18 -6.99 -1.00 -1.57
CA ARG A 18 -6.40 0.05 -0.74
C ARG A 18 -4.90 -0.17 -0.54
N LEU A 19 -4.47 -1.42 -0.34
CA LEU A 19 -3.04 -1.70 -0.21
C LEU A 19 -2.30 -1.44 -1.53
N ALA A 20 -2.82 -1.95 -2.64
CA ALA A 20 -2.21 -1.74 -3.95
C ALA A 20 -2.13 -0.26 -4.30
N LEU A 21 -3.19 0.50 -4.03
CA LEU A 21 -3.21 1.94 -4.28
C LEU A 21 -2.17 2.67 -3.44
N ARG A 22 -2.04 2.28 -2.16
CA ARG A 22 -1.07 2.90 -1.25
C ARG A 22 0.36 2.66 -1.70
N ILE A 23 0.63 1.49 -2.28
CA ILE A 23 1.98 1.15 -2.74
C ILE A 23 2.27 1.77 -4.10
N THR A 24 1.37 1.63 -5.07
CA THR A 24 1.61 2.08 -6.45
C THR A 24 1.27 3.55 -6.68
N LEU A 25 0.37 4.10 -5.88
CA LEU A 25 -0.16 5.46 -6.02
C LEU A 25 -0.84 5.68 -7.39
N SER A 26 -1.34 4.62 -8.00
CA SER A 26 -2.02 4.63 -9.30
C SER A 26 -3.30 3.80 -9.23
N ARG A 27 -4.44 4.42 -9.53
CA ARG A 27 -5.73 3.74 -9.51
C ARG A 27 -5.80 2.63 -10.56
N GLU A 28 -5.28 2.91 -11.76
CA GLU A 28 -5.28 1.93 -12.84
C GLU A 28 -4.45 0.71 -12.48
N GLU A 29 -3.25 0.92 -11.96
CA GLU A 29 -2.39 -0.18 -11.54
C GLU A 29 -3.01 -0.95 -10.38
N ALA A 30 -3.61 -0.25 -9.42
CA ALA A 30 -4.24 -0.89 -8.26
C ALA A 30 -5.39 -1.80 -8.71
N GLU A 31 -6.22 -1.35 -9.65
CA GLU A 31 -7.33 -2.16 -10.18
C GLU A 31 -6.80 -3.40 -10.88
N ASP A 32 -5.77 -3.26 -11.71
CA ASP A 32 -5.15 -4.38 -12.41
C ASP A 32 -4.54 -5.38 -11.43
N ILE A 33 -3.88 -4.87 -10.39
CA ILE A 33 -3.25 -5.71 -9.38
C ILE A 33 -4.29 -6.51 -8.60
N VAL A 34 -5.43 -5.91 -8.27
CA VAL A 34 -6.51 -6.63 -7.58
C VAL A 34 -7.02 -7.78 -8.46
N GLN A 35 -7.24 -7.51 -9.75
CA GLN A 35 -7.68 -8.55 -10.68
C GLN A 35 -6.65 -9.67 -10.79
N ASP A 36 -5.37 -9.32 -10.95
CA ASP A 36 -4.29 -10.30 -11.04
C ASP A 36 -4.16 -11.10 -9.74
N THR A 37 -4.35 -10.45 -8.60
CA THR A 37 -4.33 -11.13 -7.30
C THR A 37 -5.45 -12.17 -7.23
N MET A 38 -6.66 -11.77 -7.63
CA MET A 38 -7.81 -12.68 -7.63
C MET A 38 -7.58 -13.88 -8.54
N ILE A 39 -7.00 -13.66 -9.71
CA ILE A 39 -6.69 -14.73 -10.66
C ILE A 39 -5.65 -15.69 -10.06
N LYS A 40 -4.59 -15.16 -9.48
CA LYS A 40 -3.55 -16.00 -8.87
C LYS A 40 -4.08 -16.82 -7.69
N VAL A 41 -4.90 -16.18 -6.86
CA VAL A 41 -5.53 -16.87 -5.72
C VAL A 41 -6.43 -17.98 -6.22
N TRP A 42 -7.24 -17.71 -7.23
CA TRP A 42 -8.14 -18.71 -7.83
C TRP A 42 -7.36 -19.89 -8.44
N ASN A 43 -6.26 -19.58 -9.14
CA ASN A 43 -5.45 -20.62 -9.76
C ASN A 43 -4.80 -21.55 -8.74
N ASN A 44 -4.63 -21.10 -7.51
CA ASN A 44 -4.08 -21.91 -6.41
C ASN A 44 -5.17 -22.45 -5.48
N ARG A 45 -6.41 -22.53 -5.91
CA ARG A 45 -7.54 -22.91 -5.05
C ARG A 45 -7.40 -24.28 -4.41
N GLU A 46 -6.63 -25.15 -5.02
CA GLU A 46 -6.38 -26.48 -4.47
C GLU A 46 -5.61 -26.43 -3.15
N ARG A 47 -4.86 -25.36 -2.92
CA ARG A 47 -4.03 -25.18 -1.72
C ARG A 47 -4.69 -24.35 -0.62
N TRP A 48 -5.89 -23.84 -0.84
CA TRP A 48 -6.53 -22.93 0.13
C TRP A 48 -6.67 -23.55 1.51
N GLN A 49 -6.95 -24.84 1.61
CA GLN A 49 -7.17 -25.51 2.88
C GLN A 49 -5.87 -25.66 3.70
N GLU A 50 -4.72 -25.61 3.03
CA GLU A 50 -3.42 -25.67 3.67
C GLU A 50 -2.95 -24.31 4.19
N ILE A 51 -3.61 -23.24 3.75
CA ILE A 51 -3.21 -21.87 4.08
C ILE A 51 -3.83 -21.47 5.42
N GLU A 52 -2.97 -21.04 6.36
CA GLU A 52 -3.40 -20.68 7.70
C GLU A 52 -4.28 -19.42 7.69
N SER A 53 -3.86 -18.40 6.95
CA SER A 53 -4.63 -17.16 6.81
C SER A 53 -4.79 -16.82 5.34
N ILE A 54 -5.99 -16.99 4.82
CA ILE A 54 -6.28 -16.68 3.41
C ILE A 54 -6.17 -15.17 3.16
N GLU A 55 -6.53 -14.37 4.15
CA GLU A 55 -6.41 -12.91 4.07
C GLU A 55 -4.95 -12.49 3.92
N ALA A 56 -4.07 -12.98 4.79
CA ALA A 56 -2.63 -12.67 4.71
C ALA A 56 -2.02 -13.17 3.39
N TYR A 57 -2.46 -14.33 2.93
CA TYR A 57 -2.03 -14.90 1.66
C TYR A 57 -2.38 -13.98 0.48
N CYS A 58 -3.62 -13.52 0.43
CA CYS A 58 -4.06 -12.60 -0.62
C CYS A 58 -3.31 -11.27 -0.56
N LEU A 59 -3.13 -10.72 0.64
CA LEU A 59 -2.40 -9.47 0.83
C LEU A 59 -0.94 -9.60 0.43
N THR A 60 -0.32 -10.74 0.70
CA THR A 60 1.08 -11.00 0.29
C THR A 60 1.21 -10.99 -1.23
N ILE A 61 0.30 -11.67 -1.94
CA ILE A 61 0.31 -11.69 -3.41
C ILE A 61 0.12 -10.28 -3.95
N CYS A 62 -0.87 -9.57 -3.41
CA CYS A 62 -1.17 -8.18 -3.80
C CYS A 62 0.05 -7.27 -3.61
N ARG A 63 0.70 -7.37 -2.47
CA ARG A 63 1.89 -6.58 -2.18
C ARG A 63 3.03 -6.88 -3.15
N ASN A 64 3.27 -8.16 -3.43
CA ASN A 64 4.33 -8.57 -4.35
C ASN A 64 4.09 -8.05 -5.76
N LEU A 65 2.85 -8.12 -6.23
CA LEU A 65 2.47 -7.57 -7.54
C LEU A 65 2.60 -6.06 -7.57
N SER A 66 2.26 -5.40 -6.46
CA SER A 66 2.40 -3.94 -6.35
C SER A 66 3.87 -3.51 -6.41
N LEU A 67 4.75 -4.23 -5.73
CA LEU A 67 6.18 -3.97 -5.79
C LEU A 67 6.75 -4.20 -7.19
N ASP A 68 6.30 -5.26 -7.86
CA ASP A 68 6.72 -5.53 -9.23
C ASP A 68 6.31 -4.39 -10.16
N ALA A 69 5.11 -3.86 -9.99
CA ALA A 69 4.63 -2.72 -10.77
C ALA A 69 5.50 -1.47 -10.54
N LEU A 70 5.87 -1.21 -9.28
CA LEU A 70 6.78 -0.11 -8.95
C LEU A 70 8.16 -0.29 -9.60
N LYS A 71 8.70 -1.49 -9.56
CA LYS A 71 10.01 -1.77 -10.17
C LYS A 71 10.00 -1.56 -11.67
N LYS A 72 8.93 -1.98 -12.34
CA LYS A 72 8.77 -1.74 -13.78
C LYS A 72 8.72 -0.26 -14.09
N LYS A 73 8.00 0.50 -13.26
CA LYS A 73 7.86 1.94 -13.42
C LYS A 73 9.19 2.65 -13.20
N ASP A 74 9.95 2.24 -12.17
CA ASP A 74 11.28 2.78 -11.91
C ASP A 74 12.24 2.50 -13.05
N ASN A 75 12.20 1.30 -13.61
CA ASN A 75 13.04 0.93 -14.76
C ASN A 75 12.71 1.76 -16.00
N GLN A 76 11.43 2.06 -16.22
CA GLN A 76 10.99 2.94 -17.28
C GLN A 76 11.41 4.38 -17.03
N HIS A 77 11.41 4.82 -15.78
CA HIS A 77 11.82 6.17 -15.39
C HIS A 77 13.32 6.39 -15.47
N GLU A 78 14.13 5.34 -15.33
CA GLU A 78 15.58 5.46 -15.50
C GLU A 78 15.94 5.96 -16.90
N SER A 79 15.10 5.66 -17.89
CA SER A 79 15.30 6.16 -19.26
C SER A 79 14.70 7.56 -19.47
N ILE A 80 13.98 8.12 -18.46
CA ILE A 80 13.33 9.43 -18.52
C ILE A 80 13.56 10.18 -17.20
N GLU A 81 14.80 10.23 -16.71
CA GLU A 81 15.14 10.79 -15.40
C GLU A 81 14.66 12.22 -15.17
N GLU A 82 14.76 13.07 -16.18
CA GLU A 82 14.41 14.48 -16.05
C GLU A 82 12.90 14.69 -15.86
N ASP A 83 12.10 13.90 -16.56
CA ASP A 83 10.65 14.01 -16.47
C ASP A 83 10.12 13.50 -15.13
N GLY A 84 10.76 12.49 -14.56
CA GLY A 84 10.40 11.97 -13.25
C GLY A 84 10.57 12.99 -12.13
N ASN A 85 11.65 13.75 -12.19
CA ASN A 85 11.92 14.81 -11.20
C ASN A 85 10.94 15.96 -11.33
N HIS A 86 10.57 16.33 -12.55
CA HIS A 86 9.58 17.37 -12.79
C HIS A 86 8.21 17.00 -12.27
N LEU A 87 7.79 15.77 -12.46
CA LEU A 87 6.51 15.28 -11.98
C LEU A 87 6.45 15.30 -10.44
N THR A 88 7.55 14.94 -9.79
CA THR A 88 7.62 14.97 -8.33
C THR A 88 7.48 16.38 -7.78
N ASN A 89 8.16 17.35 -8.41
CA ASN A 89 8.09 18.75 -8.00
C ASN A 89 6.69 19.34 -8.25
N ALA A 90 6.11 19.04 -9.40
CA ALA A 90 4.75 19.47 -9.72
C ALA A 90 3.73 18.88 -8.74
N THR A 91 3.90 17.61 -8.37
CA THR A 91 3.04 16.96 -7.41
C THR A 91 3.12 17.60 -6.03
N SER A 92 4.32 18.00 -5.61
CA SER A 92 4.53 18.67 -4.32
C SER A 92 3.84 20.02 -4.27
N THR A 93 3.93 20.79 -5.35
CA THR A 93 3.26 22.11 -5.44
C THR A 93 1.74 21.94 -5.43
N ASN A 94 1.22 20.99 -6.21
CA ASN A 94 -0.20 20.70 -6.24
C ASN A 94 -0.68 20.17 -4.90
N LEU A 95 0.16 19.43 -4.19
CA LEU A 95 -0.13 18.92 -2.87
C LEU A 95 -0.37 20.05 -1.87
N GLN A 96 0.50 21.07 -1.87
CA GLN A 96 0.34 22.21 -0.97
C GLN A 96 -0.94 22.97 -1.24
N GLU A 97 -1.29 23.20 -2.49
CA GLU A 97 -2.53 23.88 -2.87
C GLU A 97 -3.75 23.07 -2.46
N ALA A 98 -3.72 21.74 -2.66
CA ALA A 98 -4.78 20.84 -2.27
C ALA A 98 -4.98 20.82 -0.76
N ILE A 99 -3.90 20.89 0.02
CA ILE A 99 -3.93 20.89 1.48
C ILE A 99 -4.69 22.09 2.03
N ILE A 100 -4.49 23.27 1.44
CA ILE A 100 -5.15 24.50 1.90
C ILE A 100 -6.66 24.41 1.78
N SER A 101 -7.18 23.65 0.80
CA SER A 101 -8.60 23.60 0.46
C SER A 101 -9.33 22.36 0.98
N LYS A 102 -8.63 21.40 1.63
CA LYS A 102 -9.22 20.10 1.96
C LYS A 102 -9.19 19.80 3.46
N ASP A 103 -10.02 18.81 3.87
CA ASP A 103 -10.10 18.42 5.26
C ASP A 103 -8.84 17.69 5.73
N ARG A 104 -8.73 17.52 7.05
CA ARG A 104 -7.55 16.95 7.69
C ARG A 104 -7.31 15.49 7.34
N ILE A 105 -8.38 14.73 7.05
CA ILE A 105 -8.25 13.32 6.67
C ILE A 105 -7.53 13.20 5.34
N GLN A 106 -7.89 14.03 4.37
CA GLN A 106 -7.20 14.02 3.07
C GLN A 106 -5.76 14.47 3.18
N LEU A 107 -5.50 15.45 4.04
CA LEU A 107 -4.14 15.90 4.29
C LEU A 107 -3.28 14.73 4.82
N VAL A 108 -3.79 13.99 5.79
CA VAL A 108 -3.06 12.83 6.34
C VAL A 108 -2.79 11.80 5.25
N ARG A 109 -3.77 11.49 4.40
CA ARG A 109 -3.59 10.54 3.30
C ARG A 109 -2.49 10.99 2.34
N GLN A 110 -2.46 12.27 2.01
CA GLN A 110 -1.44 12.81 1.11
C GLN A 110 -0.05 12.74 1.74
N LEU A 111 0.04 12.99 3.04
CA LEU A 111 1.31 12.87 3.76
C LEU A 111 1.80 11.43 3.82
N VAL A 112 0.88 10.48 4.00
CA VAL A 112 1.21 9.05 3.96
C VAL A 112 1.71 8.65 2.57
N ASP A 113 1.08 9.14 1.51
CA ASP A 113 1.47 8.84 0.14
C ASP A 113 2.87 9.35 -0.20
N ALA A 114 3.35 10.37 0.53
CA ALA A 114 4.69 10.92 0.33
C ALA A 114 5.78 10.15 1.09
N LEU A 115 5.41 9.15 1.91
CA LEU A 115 6.37 8.35 2.66
C LEU A 115 7.09 7.33 1.79
N PRO A 116 8.28 6.85 2.22
CA PRO A 116 8.90 5.70 1.56
C PRO A 116 7.96 4.49 1.54
N GLU A 117 8.07 3.66 0.52
CA GLU A 117 7.13 2.55 0.26
C GLU A 117 6.90 1.65 1.46
N LYS A 118 7.97 1.21 2.15
CA LYS A 118 7.81 0.30 3.30
C LYS A 118 7.06 0.96 4.45
N GLN A 119 7.32 2.24 4.68
CA GLN A 119 6.61 3.00 5.70
C GLN A 119 5.13 3.15 5.34
N ARG A 120 4.84 3.45 4.07
CA ARG A 120 3.47 3.56 3.59
C ARG A 120 2.70 2.26 3.79
N ALA A 121 3.31 1.14 3.38
CA ALA A 121 2.66 -0.17 3.46
C ALA A 121 2.42 -0.57 4.91
N CYS A 122 3.41 -0.38 5.78
CA CYS A 122 3.27 -0.68 7.21
C CYS A 122 2.15 0.14 7.84
N MET A 123 2.12 1.43 7.54
CA MET A 123 1.11 2.33 8.10
C MET A 123 -0.28 1.99 7.56
N GLN A 124 -0.39 1.67 6.28
CA GLN A 124 -1.67 1.25 5.70
C GLN A 124 -2.21 0.03 6.43
N LEU A 125 -1.38 -0.99 6.61
CA LEU A 125 -1.82 -2.23 7.23
C LEU A 125 -2.12 -2.06 8.72
N ARG A 126 -1.35 -1.24 9.43
CA ARG A 126 -1.55 -1.04 10.87
C ARG A 126 -2.62 -0.02 11.18
N ASP A 127 -2.46 1.21 10.69
CA ASP A 127 -3.30 2.34 11.12
C ASP A 127 -4.62 2.40 10.37
N PHE A 128 -4.66 1.98 9.11
CA PHE A 128 -5.90 2.01 8.33
C PHE A 128 -6.66 0.68 8.33
N GLU A 129 -5.95 -0.46 8.39
CA GLU A 129 -6.59 -1.77 8.34
C GLU A 129 -6.60 -2.50 9.69
N GLY A 130 -5.87 -2.01 10.68
CA GLY A 130 -5.89 -2.59 12.03
C GLY A 130 -5.18 -3.92 12.19
N LYS A 131 -4.23 -4.25 11.32
CA LYS A 131 -3.52 -5.53 11.40
C LYS A 131 -2.52 -5.55 12.56
N GLN A 132 -2.26 -6.74 13.08
CA GLN A 132 -1.25 -6.95 14.10
C GLN A 132 0.15 -6.92 13.49
N TYR A 133 1.14 -6.55 14.29
CA TYR A 133 2.54 -6.47 13.82
C TYR A 133 3.00 -7.79 13.20
N LYS A 134 2.63 -8.91 13.81
CA LYS A 134 3.00 -10.23 13.32
C LYS A 134 2.44 -10.49 11.91
N GLU A 135 1.18 -10.11 11.69
CA GLU A 135 0.55 -10.25 10.38
C GLU A 135 1.23 -9.38 9.33
N ILE A 136 1.53 -8.13 9.69
CA ILE A 136 2.20 -7.20 8.79
C ILE A 136 3.58 -7.72 8.41
N ALA A 137 4.32 -8.23 9.39
CA ALA A 137 5.63 -8.82 9.15
C ALA A 137 5.56 -9.96 8.12
N ALA A 138 4.56 -10.83 8.26
CA ALA A 138 4.36 -11.95 7.34
C ALA A 138 3.99 -11.45 5.93
N ILE A 139 3.09 -10.48 5.84
CA ILE A 139 2.64 -9.94 4.56
C ILE A 139 3.79 -9.25 3.82
N LEU A 140 4.59 -8.45 4.53
CA LEU A 140 5.65 -7.65 3.92
C LEU A 140 6.99 -8.37 3.84
N GLY A 141 7.11 -9.54 4.46
CA GLY A 141 8.37 -10.31 4.44
C GLY A 141 9.49 -9.64 5.21
N ILE A 142 9.18 -8.97 6.30
CA ILE A 142 10.16 -8.32 7.18
C ILE A 142 9.92 -8.77 8.62
N SER A 143 10.84 -8.41 9.53
CA SER A 143 10.70 -8.77 10.93
C SER A 143 9.67 -7.87 11.64
N GLU A 144 9.14 -8.34 12.76
CA GLU A 144 8.23 -7.51 13.56
C GLU A 144 8.91 -6.23 14.05
N GLU A 145 10.21 -6.32 14.37
CA GLU A 145 10.97 -5.14 14.77
C GLU A 145 11.04 -4.11 13.65
N GLN A 146 11.26 -4.56 12.42
CA GLN A 146 11.25 -3.68 11.24
C GLN A 146 9.87 -3.05 11.03
N VAL A 147 8.80 -3.82 11.27
CA VAL A 147 7.44 -3.26 11.20
C VAL A 147 7.29 -2.12 12.20
N LYS A 148 7.68 -2.35 13.44
CA LYS A 148 7.58 -1.33 14.50
C LYS A 148 8.38 -0.07 14.18
N VAL A 149 9.61 -0.25 13.69
CA VAL A 149 10.47 0.87 13.32
C VAL A 149 9.88 1.65 12.17
N ASN A 150 9.39 0.98 11.15
CA ASN A 150 8.78 1.64 10.00
C ASN A 150 7.53 2.42 10.39
N ILE A 151 6.68 1.85 11.24
CA ILE A 151 5.48 2.52 11.72
C ILE A 151 5.83 3.74 12.57
N PHE A 152 6.82 3.61 13.46
CA PHE A 152 7.29 4.73 14.28
C PHE A 152 7.77 5.87 13.41
N ARG A 153 8.63 5.57 12.44
CA ARG A 153 9.18 6.59 11.53
C ARG A 153 8.08 7.23 10.69
N ALA A 154 7.14 6.42 10.20
CA ALA A 154 6.03 6.90 9.41
C ALA A 154 5.18 7.90 10.20
N ARG A 155 4.79 7.51 11.42
CA ARG A 155 3.97 8.36 12.29
C ARG A 155 4.69 9.65 12.67
N GLN A 156 5.97 9.54 12.93
CA GLN A 156 6.80 10.70 13.27
C GLN A 156 6.82 11.71 12.10
N THR A 157 7.09 11.22 10.90
CA THR A 157 7.15 12.06 9.71
C THR A 157 5.80 12.71 9.42
N VAL A 158 4.74 11.94 9.47
CA VAL A 158 3.38 12.46 9.22
C VAL A 158 3.01 13.51 10.26
N LYS A 159 3.30 13.24 11.53
CA LYS A 159 3.00 14.16 12.62
C LYS A 159 3.73 15.50 12.44
N LEU A 160 5.03 15.45 12.16
CA LEU A 160 5.83 16.66 11.99
C LEU A 160 5.36 17.48 10.79
N ARG A 161 5.13 16.84 9.66
CA ARG A 161 4.65 17.52 8.46
C ARG A 161 3.23 18.06 8.62
N PHE A 162 2.38 17.31 9.30
CA PHE A 162 1.03 17.78 9.59
C PHE A 162 1.06 19.04 10.43
N GLN A 163 1.90 19.09 11.47
CA GLN A 163 2.03 20.25 12.33
C GLN A 163 2.53 21.47 11.57
N GLU A 164 3.45 21.29 10.62
CA GLU A 164 3.96 22.37 9.78
C GLU A 164 2.89 22.95 8.88
N LEU A 165 2.02 22.10 8.33
CA LEU A 165 1.02 22.50 7.34
C LEU A 165 -0.30 22.95 7.96
N ASP A 166 -0.59 22.54 9.19
CA ASP A 166 -1.83 22.88 9.89
C ASP A 166 -1.74 24.22 10.65
N LYS A 167 -0.62 24.93 10.54
CA LYS A 167 -0.43 26.25 11.17
C LYS A 167 -1.15 27.37 10.44
#